data_e55cd4ceda64165615bf672b89408df1
#
_entry.id   e55cd4ceda64165615bf672b89408df1
#
_cell.length_a   1.000
_cell.length_b   1.000
_cell.length_c   1.000
_cell.angle_alpha   90.00
_cell.angle_beta   90.00
_cell.angle_gamma   90.00
#
_symmetry.space_group_name_H-M   'P 1'
#
loop_
_entity.id
_entity.type
_entity.pdbx_description
1 polymer ?
#
loop_
_entity_poly.entity_id
_entity_poly.type
_entity_poly.pdbx_seq_one_letter_code
_entity_poly.pdbx_strand_id
1 'polypeptide(L)'
;MHVITCFEPPVSHARVQDPVRPPLRVALVQHRWQADGEAMLAELNEGIGRAAELGAKAVFLPEVTLSKYPAFVRGGENPAADAEDLTTGPTFTFAAKAAIEHGVFVHASLYERADEGDGLGFNTAILVSPTGELVGRTRKLHIPVSAGYYEDTYFRAGPATDEAYQPHSHPDLGPARIGMPTCWDEWFPEVARMYSLAGADIIVYPTAIGSEPTFPAFDTQPLWQHVIVGNGITAGTFMVVPNRYGDEGEITFYGSSFISDPYGRVLVQAPRDESAVLVADLDLDQRTDWLTLFPFLDTRRPDTYARLTAPVDTEHPFGRA
;
A
#
# COMPACT_ATOMS: atom_id res chain seq x y z
N MET A 1 1.75 17.48 12.63
CA MET A 1 2.18 16.76 11.42
C MET A 1 2.65 17.74 10.35
N HIS A 2 3.72 17.41 9.59
CA HIS A 2 4.09 18.14 8.39
C HIS A 2 3.05 17.96 7.30
N VAL A 3 2.75 19.02 6.54
CA VAL A 3 1.85 18.95 5.39
C VAL A 3 2.65 19.24 4.13
N ILE A 4 2.63 18.29 3.19
CA ILE A 4 3.37 18.36 1.92
C ILE A 4 2.37 18.14 0.78
N THR A 5 2.31 19.08 -0.17
CA THR A 5 1.26 19.09 -1.18
C THR A 5 1.79 19.20 -2.60
N CYS A 6 1.07 18.59 -3.55
CA CYS A 6 1.22 18.76 -4.99
C CYS A 6 -0.18 18.91 -5.61
N PHE A 7 -0.71 20.14 -5.65
CA PHE A 7 -2.04 20.43 -6.21
C PHE A 7 -2.03 20.73 -7.72
N GLU A 8 -0.85 20.93 -8.28
CA GLU A 8 -0.66 21.08 -9.71
C GLU A 8 0.15 19.88 -10.20
N PRO A 9 -0.52 18.81 -10.69
CA PRO A 9 0.21 17.64 -11.19
C PRO A 9 1.11 18.05 -12.35
N PRO A 10 2.33 17.53 -12.44
CA PRO A 10 3.21 17.80 -13.57
C PRO A 10 2.53 17.42 -14.89
N VAL A 11 2.78 18.23 -15.92
CA VAL A 11 2.22 18.01 -17.26
C VAL A 11 2.52 16.59 -17.75
N SER A 12 1.52 15.94 -18.32
CA SER A 12 1.68 14.62 -18.95
C SER A 12 2.57 14.74 -20.19
N HIS A 13 3.72 14.04 -20.20
CA HIS A 13 4.69 14.13 -21.28
C HIS A 13 4.20 13.59 -22.62
N ALA A 14 3.23 12.65 -22.59
CA ALA A 14 2.70 11.99 -23.78
C ALA A 14 1.29 12.46 -24.16
N ARG A 15 0.80 13.54 -23.55
CA ARG A 15 -0.56 14.02 -23.79
C ARG A 15 -0.68 14.67 -25.17
N VAL A 16 -1.65 14.19 -25.94
CA VAL A 16 -1.99 14.71 -27.26
C VAL A 16 -3.42 15.25 -27.33
N GLN A 17 -4.22 15.03 -26.28
CA GLN A 17 -5.61 15.49 -26.17
C GLN A 17 -5.86 16.00 -24.75
N ASP A 18 -6.82 16.90 -24.60
CA ASP A 18 -7.22 17.38 -23.28
C ASP A 18 -7.69 16.23 -22.37
N PRO A 19 -7.41 16.28 -21.06
CA PRO A 19 -7.84 15.25 -20.13
C PRO A 19 -9.37 15.16 -20.09
N VAL A 20 -9.89 13.91 -20.06
CA VAL A 20 -11.34 13.64 -19.95
C VAL A 20 -11.76 13.33 -18.53
N ARG A 21 -10.85 12.78 -17.72
CA ARG A 21 -11.12 12.45 -16.32
C ARG A 21 -10.69 13.60 -15.41
N PRO A 22 -11.54 14.03 -14.46
CA PRO A 22 -11.10 15.02 -13.48
C PRO A 22 -9.98 14.44 -12.62
N PRO A 23 -9.01 15.28 -12.18
CA PRO A 23 -8.00 14.85 -11.24
C PRO A 23 -8.63 14.33 -9.94
N LEU A 24 -8.06 13.27 -9.39
CA LEU A 24 -8.45 12.76 -8.08
C LEU A 24 -7.45 13.23 -7.04
N ARG A 25 -7.91 14.00 -6.04
CA ARG A 25 -7.08 14.38 -4.90
C ARG A 25 -7.06 13.26 -3.87
N VAL A 26 -5.87 12.76 -3.59
CA VAL A 26 -5.63 11.71 -2.58
C VAL A 26 -4.62 12.17 -1.55
N ALA A 27 -4.64 11.54 -0.39
CA ALA A 27 -3.66 11.78 0.65
C ALA A 27 -3.15 10.48 1.26
N LEU A 28 -2.00 10.55 1.90
CA LEU A 28 -1.53 9.52 2.81
C LEU A 28 -1.05 10.16 4.11
N VAL A 29 -1.09 9.38 5.20
CA VAL A 29 -0.59 9.78 6.52
C VAL A 29 0.59 8.89 6.88
N GLN A 30 1.74 9.50 7.14
CA GLN A 30 2.89 8.86 7.77
C GLN A 30 2.82 9.08 9.27
N HIS A 31 2.83 8.01 10.06
CA HIS A 31 2.84 8.10 11.53
C HIS A 31 3.79 7.04 12.12
N ARG A 32 4.05 7.14 13.40
CA ARG A 32 4.74 6.10 14.19
C ARG A 32 3.75 5.36 15.05
N TRP A 33 4.05 4.10 15.35
CA TRP A 33 3.33 3.41 16.41
C TRP A 33 3.59 4.07 17.78
N GLN A 34 2.56 4.12 18.62
CA GLN A 34 2.63 4.65 19.96
C GLN A 34 2.01 3.67 20.95
N ALA A 35 2.67 3.48 22.11
CA ALA A 35 2.13 2.63 23.18
C ALA A 35 0.85 3.21 23.80
N ASP A 36 0.67 4.53 23.75
CA ASP A 36 -0.58 5.19 24.07
C ASP A 36 -1.51 5.13 22.84
N GLY A 37 -2.45 4.18 22.88
CA GLY A 37 -3.40 3.98 21.79
C GLY A 37 -4.34 5.16 21.55
N GLU A 38 -4.73 5.89 22.61
CA GLU A 38 -5.60 7.06 22.47
C GLU A 38 -4.85 8.21 21.76
N ALA A 39 -3.59 8.45 22.13
CA ALA A 39 -2.75 9.44 21.46
C ALA A 39 -2.52 9.09 19.99
N MET A 40 -2.28 7.81 19.68
CA MET A 40 -2.11 7.34 18.30
C MET A 40 -3.38 7.53 17.47
N LEU A 41 -4.55 7.14 17.99
CA LEU A 41 -5.83 7.35 17.33
C LEU A 41 -6.12 8.83 17.09
N ALA A 42 -5.81 9.69 18.06
CA ALA A 42 -5.97 11.14 17.93
C ALA A 42 -5.05 11.71 16.84
N GLU A 43 -3.80 11.29 16.78
CA GLU A 43 -2.84 11.71 15.74
C GLU A 43 -3.29 11.28 14.34
N LEU A 44 -3.73 10.04 14.19
CA LEU A 44 -4.25 9.53 12.91
C LEU A 44 -5.51 10.27 12.48
N ASN A 45 -6.46 10.49 13.42
CA ASN A 45 -7.69 11.23 13.13
C ASN A 45 -7.40 12.69 12.74
N GLU A 46 -6.45 13.35 13.41
CA GLU A 46 -5.97 14.70 13.00
C GLU A 46 -5.40 14.67 11.59
N GLY A 47 -4.55 13.69 11.26
CA GLY A 47 -3.97 13.55 9.91
C GLY A 47 -5.02 13.37 8.83
N ILE A 48 -6.02 12.52 9.07
CA ILE A 48 -7.15 12.31 8.16
C ILE A 48 -7.98 13.59 8.01
N GLY A 49 -8.27 14.29 9.11
CA GLY A 49 -8.98 15.56 9.10
C GLY A 49 -8.25 16.64 8.30
N ARG A 50 -6.94 16.77 8.49
CA ARG A 50 -6.08 17.68 7.69
C ARG A 50 -6.13 17.36 6.20
N ALA A 51 -6.07 16.08 5.83
CA ALA A 51 -6.19 15.65 4.44
C ALA A 51 -7.57 16.03 3.85
N ALA A 52 -8.63 15.81 4.61
CA ALA A 52 -10.01 16.17 4.23
C ALA A 52 -10.18 17.68 4.05
N GLU A 53 -9.66 18.51 4.97
CA GLU A 53 -9.65 19.98 4.89
C GLU A 53 -8.95 20.48 3.61
N LEU A 54 -7.92 19.76 3.16
CA LEU A 54 -7.21 20.03 1.91
C LEU A 54 -7.92 19.45 0.68
N GLY A 55 -9.10 18.84 0.85
CA GLY A 55 -9.95 18.34 -0.22
C GLY A 55 -9.63 16.93 -0.72
N ALA A 56 -8.84 16.17 0.00
CA ALA A 56 -8.60 14.76 -0.33
C ALA A 56 -9.92 13.97 -0.34
N LYS A 57 -10.08 13.08 -1.32
CA LYS A 57 -11.22 12.16 -1.41
C LYS A 57 -10.94 10.83 -0.75
N ALA A 58 -9.66 10.41 -0.72
CA ALA A 58 -9.22 9.18 -0.07
C ALA A 58 -7.92 9.44 0.70
N VAL A 59 -7.80 8.81 1.87
CA VAL A 59 -6.63 8.89 2.76
C VAL A 59 -6.13 7.48 3.02
N PHE A 60 -4.83 7.27 2.82
CA PHE A 60 -4.16 5.97 2.92
C PHE A 60 -3.23 5.93 4.13
N LEU A 61 -3.35 4.85 4.93
CA LEU A 61 -2.60 4.65 6.16
C LEU A 61 -1.60 3.48 6.01
N PRO A 62 -0.52 3.44 6.82
CA PRO A 62 0.48 2.39 6.77
C PRO A 62 -0.03 0.99 7.15
N GLU A 63 0.78 -0.02 6.84
CA GLU A 63 0.57 -1.43 7.17
C GLU A 63 0.36 -1.65 8.67
N VAL A 64 -0.54 -2.60 9.04
CA VAL A 64 -0.99 -2.90 10.41
C VAL A 64 -1.18 -1.63 11.24
N THR A 65 -2.01 -0.75 10.73
CA THR A 65 -2.15 0.67 11.06
C THR A 65 -2.15 0.96 12.56
N LEU A 66 -2.93 0.22 13.35
CA LEU A 66 -3.09 0.47 14.79
C LEU A 66 -2.17 -0.39 15.67
N SER A 67 -1.55 -1.41 15.10
CA SER A 67 -0.76 -2.37 15.86
C SER A 67 0.74 -2.07 15.81
N LYS A 68 1.46 -2.41 16.87
CA LYS A 68 2.91 -2.58 16.78
C LYS A 68 3.19 -3.66 15.72
N TYR A 69 4.27 -3.50 14.94
CA TYR A 69 4.62 -4.52 13.96
C TYR A 69 4.98 -5.84 14.68
N PRO A 70 4.26 -6.94 14.44
CA PRO A 70 4.43 -8.14 15.28
C PRO A 70 5.63 -9.00 14.86
N ALA A 71 6.00 -8.97 13.60
CA ALA A 71 6.85 -9.99 12.98
C ALA A 71 8.36 -9.76 13.12
N PHE A 72 8.81 -8.82 13.96
CA PHE A 72 10.24 -8.68 14.27
C PHE A 72 10.78 -9.82 15.16
N VAL A 73 9.89 -10.57 15.83
CA VAL A 73 10.17 -11.84 16.49
C VAL A 73 9.31 -12.95 15.88
N ARG A 74 9.73 -14.21 16.04
CA ARG A 74 8.90 -15.34 15.61
C ARG A 74 7.67 -15.47 16.47
N GLY A 75 6.53 -15.79 15.85
CA GLY A 75 5.28 -16.07 16.55
C GLY A 75 5.43 -17.22 17.55
N GLY A 76 4.78 -17.07 18.72
CA GLY A 76 4.73 -18.08 19.77
C GLY A 76 3.63 -19.12 19.52
N GLU A 77 3.11 -19.71 20.61
CA GLU A 77 2.05 -20.75 20.56
C GLU A 77 0.70 -20.21 20.04
N ASN A 78 0.44 -18.91 20.20
CA ASN A 78 -0.79 -18.26 19.74
C ASN A 78 -0.47 -16.95 18.99
N PRO A 79 0.07 -17.02 17.79
CA PRO A 79 0.50 -15.83 17.04
C PRO A 79 -0.68 -14.90 16.69
N ALA A 80 -1.89 -15.44 16.52
CA ALA A 80 -3.09 -14.65 16.20
C ALA A 80 -3.83 -14.08 17.42
N ALA A 81 -3.19 -14.03 18.61
CA ALA A 81 -3.83 -13.48 19.81
C ALA A 81 -4.33 -12.02 19.61
N ASP A 82 -3.58 -11.24 18.84
CA ASP A 82 -3.88 -9.83 18.55
C ASP A 82 -4.63 -9.64 17.21
N ALA A 83 -5.05 -10.74 16.55
CA ALA A 83 -5.80 -10.65 15.32
C ALA A 83 -7.23 -10.16 15.56
N GLU A 84 -7.66 -9.23 14.69
CA GLU A 84 -8.96 -8.55 14.77
C GLU A 84 -10.00 -9.20 13.84
N ASP A 85 -11.27 -9.03 14.19
CA ASP A 85 -12.36 -9.27 13.24
C ASP A 85 -12.34 -8.17 12.16
N LEU A 86 -12.54 -8.58 10.91
CA LEU A 86 -12.42 -7.70 9.75
C LEU A 86 -13.32 -6.46 9.81
N THR A 87 -14.56 -6.61 10.31
CA THR A 87 -15.63 -5.60 10.22
C THR A 87 -16.07 -5.05 11.57
N THR A 88 -15.65 -5.66 12.67
CA THR A 88 -16.01 -5.24 14.03
C THR A 88 -14.78 -4.95 14.90
N GLY A 89 -13.60 -5.24 14.37
CA GLY A 89 -12.33 -4.98 15.05
C GLY A 89 -11.98 -3.49 15.17
N PRO A 90 -11.01 -3.16 16.02
CA PRO A 90 -10.63 -1.78 16.30
C PRO A 90 -10.19 -1.01 15.05
N THR A 91 -9.46 -1.62 14.13
CA THR A 91 -8.97 -0.92 12.92
C THR A 91 -10.12 -0.54 11.98
N PHE A 92 -11.05 -1.47 11.69
CA PHE A 92 -12.22 -1.14 10.90
C PHE A 92 -13.08 -0.09 11.59
N THR A 93 -13.33 -0.23 12.90
CA THR A 93 -14.13 0.72 13.68
C THR A 93 -13.54 2.12 13.64
N PHE A 94 -12.23 2.24 13.78
CA PHE A 94 -11.51 3.52 13.65
C PHE A 94 -11.66 4.10 12.23
N ALA A 95 -11.38 3.30 11.21
CA ALA A 95 -11.45 3.75 9.81
C ALA A 95 -12.86 4.20 9.44
N ALA A 96 -13.90 3.46 9.84
CA ALA A 96 -15.30 3.82 9.60
C ALA A 96 -15.70 5.11 10.30
N LYS A 97 -15.32 5.26 11.57
CA LYS A 97 -15.58 6.49 12.31
C LYS A 97 -14.91 7.70 11.66
N ALA A 98 -13.63 7.61 11.35
CA ALA A 98 -12.87 8.69 10.71
C ALA A 98 -13.42 9.01 9.30
N ALA A 99 -13.78 7.99 8.52
CA ALA A 99 -14.38 8.17 7.20
C ALA A 99 -15.69 8.95 7.26
N ILE A 100 -16.58 8.61 8.19
CA ILE A 100 -17.86 9.32 8.42
C ILE A 100 -17.61 10.75 8.91
N GLU A 101 -16.73 10.91 9.91
CA GLU A 101 -16.45 12.21 10.54
C GLU A 101 -15.91 13.23 9.55
N HIS A 102 -15.00 12.79 8.66
CA HIS A 102 -14.31 13.68 7.74
C HIS A 102 -14.85 13.63 6.30
N GLY A 103 -15.80 12.74 6.00
CA GLY A 103 -16.42 12.64 4.67
C GLY A 103 -15.44 12.17 3.57
N VAL A 104 -14.49 11.31 3.90
CA VAL A 104 -13.45 10.80 3.00
C VAL A 104 -13.40 9.27 3.02
N PHE A 105 -12.86 8.67 1.95
CA PHE A 105 -12.49 7.25 2.00
C PHE A 105 -11.27 7.09 2.89
N VAL A 106 -11.28 6.08 3.76
CA VAL A 106 -10.13 5.73 4.61
C VAL A 106 -9.66 4.33 4.26
N HIS A 107 -8.42 4.23 3.82
CA HIS A 107 -7.71 2.96 3.68
C HIS A 107 -6.90 2.72 4.95
N ALA A 108 -6.98 1.50 5.48
CA ALA A 108 -6.19 1.04 6.62
C ALA A 108 -5.76 -0.41 6.40
N SER A 109 -4.83 -0.89 7.22
CA SER A 109 -4.36 -2.27 7.20
C SER A 109 -4.42 -2.87 8.59
N LEU A 110 -4.78 -4.14 8.68
CA LEU A 110 -4.99 -4.84 9.96
C LEU A 110 -4.50 -6.28 9.92
N TYR A 111 -4.26 -6.83 11.10
CA TYR A 111 -4.07 -8.26 11.32
C TYR A 111 -5.46 -8.91 11.41
N GLU A 112 -5.98 -9.42 10.30
CA GLU A 112 -7.30 -10.06 10.21
C GLU A 112 -7.27 -11.46 10.83
N ARG A 113 -8.24 -11.77 11.69
CA ARG A 113 -8.43 -13.12 12.22
C ARG A 113 -8.89 -14.07 11.12
N ALA A 114 -8.28 -15.26 11.07
CA ALA A 114 -8.72 -16.36 10.22
C ALA A 114 -9.28 -17.49 11.08
N ASP A 115 -10.32 -18.16 10.60
CA ASP A 115 -10.95 -19.31 11.25
C ASP A 115 -10.31 -20.65 10.84
N GLU A 116 -9.03 -20.62 10.52
CA GLU A 116 -8.27 -21.77 10.06
C GLU A 116 -7.43 -22.34 11.20
N GLY A 117 -7.39 -23.63 11.37
CA GLY A 117 -6.86 -24.30 12.57
C GLY A 117 -5.34 -24.24 12.81
N ASP A 118 -4.58 -23.44 12.03
CA ASP A 118 -3.11 -23.30 12.18
C ASP A 118 -2.68 -22.13 13.07
N GLY A 119 -3.62 -21.34 13.59
CA GLY A 119 -3.34 -20.21 14.47
C GLY A 119 -2.78 -18.96 13.77
N LEU A 120 -2.76 -18.92 12.42
CA LEU A 120 -2.32 -17.76 11.65
C LEU A 120 -3.53 -16.94 11.19
N GLY A 121 -3.31 -15.63 11.01
CA GLY A 121 -4.29 -14.73 10.41
C GLY A 121 -3.86 -14.22 9.04
N PHE A 122 -4.45 -13.11 8.58
CA PHE A 122 -4.07 -12.44 7.34
C PHE A 122 -3.60 -11.01 7.61
N ASN A 123 -2.67 -10.55 6.82
CA ASN A 123 -2.35 -9.13 6.71
C ASN A 123 -3.28 -8.56 5.63
N THR A 124 -4.21 -7.69 6.02
CA THR A 124 -5.33 -7.28 5.18
C THR A 124 -5.42 -5.76 5.07
N ALA A 125 -5.42 -5.25 3.84
CA ALA A 125 -5.75 -3.87 3.52
C ALA A 125 -7.27 -3.75 3.30
N ILE A 126 -7.87 -2.67 3.82
CA ILE A 126 -9.29 -2.34 3.67
C ILE A 126 -9.46 -0.92 3.13
N LEU A 127 -10.56 -0.70 2.41
CA LEU A 127 -11.02 0.63 2.01
C LEU A 127 -12.43 0.83 2.54
N VAL A 128 -12.64 1.88 3.31
CA VAL A 128 -13.92 2.23 3.95
C VAL A 128 -14.44 3.52 3.33
N SER A 129 -15.74 3.54 2.98
CA SER A 129 -16.41 4.69 2.36
C SER A 129 -16.72 5.80 3.37
N PRO A 130 -17.05 7.03 2.89
CA PRO A 130 -17.56 8.11 3.75
C PRO A 130 -18.84 7.79 4.50
N THR A 131 -19.55 6.70 4.13
CA THR A 131 -20.73 6.19 4.87
C THR A 131 -20.37 5.14 5.90
N GLY A 132 -19.09 4.78 6.05
CA GLY A 132 -18.58 3.79 7.00
C GLY A 132 -18.68 2.35 6.50
N GLU A 133 -18.96 2.14 5.21
CA GLU A 133 -19.11 0.81 4.63
C GLU A 133 -17.78 0.29 4.07
N LEU A 134 -17.56 -1.02 4.19
CA LEU A 134 -16.42 -1.70 3.58
C LEU A 134 -16.58 -1.73 2.06
N VAL A 135 -15.78 -0.97 1.33
CA VAL A 135 -15.76 -0.93 -0.14
C VAL A 135 -15.01 -2.13 -0.72
N GLY A 136 -13.93 -2.51 -0.06
CA GLY A 136 -13.12 -3.62 -0.51
C GLY A 136 -12.02 -3.99 0.47
N ARG A 137 -11.48 -5.18 0.26
CA ARG A 137 -10.35 -5.72 1.02
C ARG A 137 -9.37 -6.41 0.09
N THR A 138 -8.09 -6.43 0.47
CA THR A 138 -7.05 -7.21 -0.20
C THR A 138 -6.15 -7.84 0.86
N ARG A 139 -5.98 -9.15 0.83
CA ARG A 139 -5.07 -9.89 1.70
C ARG A 139 -3.69 -9.95 1.03
N LYS A 140 -2.64 -9.67 1.80
CA LYS A 140 -1.24 -9.74 1.35
C LYS A 140 -0.93 -11.10 0.74
N LEU A 141 -0.38 -11.11 -0.47
CA LEU A 141 -0.13 -12.35 -1.22
C LEU A 141 1.25 -12.92 -0.94
N HIS A 142 2.28 -12.08 -0.87
CA HIS A 142 3.65 -12.48 -0.64
C HIS A 142 4.04 -12.21 0.82
N ILE A 143 4.48 -13.24 1.52
CA ILE A 143 4.81 -13.19 2.94
C ILE A 143 6.33 -13.26 3.11
N PRO A 144 6.98 -12.21 3.67
CA PRO A 144 8.42 -12.22 3.93
C PRO A 144 8.79 -13.22 5.04
N VAL A 145 10.00 -13.79 4.90
CA VAL A 145 10.56 -14.78 5.82
C VAL A 145 11.99 -14.44 6.28
N SER A 146 12.44 -13.21 6.04
CA SER A 146 13.77 -12.77 6.40
C SER A 146 13.89 -12.41 7.89
N ALA A 147 15.12 -12.30 8.39
CA ALA A 147 15.38 -11.94 9.78
C ALA A 147 14.80 -10.55 10.12
N GLY A 148 14.02 -10.47 11.20
CA GLY A 148 13.27 -9.27 11.61
C GLY A 148 11.94 -9.08 10.89
N TYR A 149 11.63 -9.92 9.89
CA TYR A 149 10.39 -9.94 9.12
C TYR A 149 9.86 -11.37 9.03
N TYR A 150 9.59 -11.98 10.21
CA TYR A 150 9.12 -13.38 10.35
C TYR A 150 7.60 -13.48 10.15
N GLU A 151 7.08 -12.86 9.08
CA GLU A 151 5.64 -12.78 8.85
C GLU A 151 4.99 -14.13 8.60
N ASP A 152 5.73 -15.11 8.12
CA ASP A 152 5.31 -16.51 7.94
C ASP A 152 4.84 -17.18 9.23
N THR A 153 5.20 -16.62 10.38
CA THR A 153 4.79 -17.12 11.71
C THR A 153 3.57 -16.41 12.29
N TYR A 154 3.00 -15.45 11.56
CA TYR A 154 1.81 -14.68 11.93
C TYR A 154 0.74 -14.70 10.83
N PHE A 155 1.16 -14.53 9.59
CA PHE A 155 0.25 -14.36 8.47
C PHE A 155 0.38 -15.50 7.48
N ARG A 156 -0.76 -15.92 6.98
CA ARG A 156 -0.85 -16.76 5.80
C ARG A 156 -0.94 -15.90 4.54
N ALA A 157 -0.46 -16.41 3.42
CA ALA A 157 -0.66 -15.78 2.13
C ALA A 157 -2.14 -15.64 1.80
N GLY A 158 -2.53 -14.55 1.19
CA GLY A 158 -3.88 -14.37 0.65
C GLY A 158 -4.23 -15.49 -0.35
N PRO A 159 -5.49 -15.90 -0.43
CA PRO A 159 -5.89 -17.00 -1.31
C PRO A 159 -5.70 -16.64 -2.78
N ALA A 160 -5.25 -17.61 -3.58
CA ALA A 160 -5.09 -17.49 -5.03
C ALA A 160 -6.47 -17.61 -5.72
N THR A 161 -7.29 -16.59 -5.59
CA THR A 161 -8.61 -16.49 -6.21
C THR A 161 -8.64 -15.37 -7.24
N ASP A 162 -9.74 -15.25 -7.98
CA ASP A 162 -9.95 -14.16 -8.95
C ASP A 162 -9.95 -12.76 -8.29
N GLU A 163 -10.12 -12.69 -6.96
CA GLU A 163 -10.08 -11.45 -6.19
C GLU A 163 -8.65 -10.98 -5.86
N ALA A 164 -7.64 -11.84 -6.01
CA ALA A 164 -6.27 -11.57 -5.56
C ALA A 164 -5.68 -10.26 -6.10
N TYR A 165 -6.03 -9.89 -7.33
CA TYR A 165 -5.54 -8.68 -8.00
C TYR A 165 -6.68 -7.75 -8.47
N GLN A 166 -7.84 -7.84 -7.84
CA GLN A 166 -8.97 -7.02 -8.23
C GLN A 166 -8.84 -5.59 -7.70
N PRO A 167 -8.83 -4.57 -8.58
CA PRO A 167 -8.91 -3.20 -8.10
C PRO A 167 -10.32 -2.83 -7.66
N HIS A 168 -10.40 -2.04 -6.62
CA HIS A 168 -11.65 -1.55 -6.04
C HIS A 168 -12.04 -0.20 -6.64
N SER A 169 -13.34 0.03 -6.77
CA SER A 169 -13.91 1.29 -7.27
C SER A 169 -15.16 1.66 -6.48
N HIS A 170 -15.48 2.94 -6.48
CA HIS A 170 -16.71 3.46 -5.88
C HIS A 170 -17.17 4.69 -6.66
N PRO A 171 -18.50 4.93 -6.84
CA PRO A 171 -18.99 6.08 -7.60
C PRO A 171 -18.45 7.43 -7.13
N ASP A 172 -18.26 7.62 -5.81
CA ASP A 172 -17.76 8.86 -5.23
C ASP A 172 -16.23 9.07 -5.42
N LEU A 173 -15.51 8.03 -5.84
CA LEU A 173 -14.11 8.13 -6.29
C LEU A 173 -14.03 8.42 -7.79
N GLY A 174 -15.18 8.62 -8.46
CA GLY A 174 -15.24 8.81 -9.90
C GLY A 174 -14.77 7.57 -10.66
N PRO A 175 -14.01 7.73 -11.75
CA PRO A 175 -13.57 6.61 -12.58
C PRO A 175 -12.33 5.87 -12.04
N ALA A 176 -11.81 6.27 -10.87
CA ALA A 176 -10.58 5.70 -10.32
C ALA A 176 -10.76 4.24 -9.90
N ARG A 177 -9.75 3.43 -10.19
CA ARG A 177 -9.65 2.02 -9.78
C ARG A 177 -8.38 1.83 -8.96
N ILE A 178 -8.54 1.36 -7.72
CA ILE A 178 -7.49 1.32 -6.71
C ILE A 178 -7.12 -0.14 -6.41
N GLY A 179 -5.89 -0.55 -6.71
CA GLY A 179 -5.29 -1.78 -6.22
C GLY A 179 -4.72 -1.57 -4.82
N MET A 180 -4.84 -2.54 -3.93
CA MET A 180 -4.38 -2.43 -2.54
C MET A 180 -3.52 -3.63 -2.12
N PRO A 181 -2.45 -3.97 -2.85
CA PRO A 181 -1.45 -4.93 -2.35
C PRO A 181 -0.72 -4.35 -1.15
N THR A 182 0.05 -5.16 -0.41
CA THR A 182 0.63 -4.73 0.86
C THR A 182 2.13 -4.99 0.91
N CYS A 183 2.92 -3.96 1.27
CA CYS A 183 4.34 -4.01 1.67
C CYS A 183 5.19 -4.94 0.78
N TRP A 184 5.50 -6.17 1.25
CA TRP A 184 6.34 -7.12 0.52
C TRP A 184 5.90 -7.41 -0.92
N ASP A 185 4.60 -7.27 -1.23
CA ASP A 185 4.07 -7.36 -2.58
C ASP A 185 4.70 -6.33 -3.55
N GLU A 186 5.23 -5.23 -3.03
CA GLU A 186 5.84 -4.14 -3.82
C GLU A 186 7.14 -4.53 -4.54
N TRP A 187 7.83 -5.56 -4.02
CA TRP A 187 9.07 -6.07 -4.59
C TRP A 187 8.86 -6.96 -5.82
N PHE A 188 7.63 -7.41 -6.05
CA PHE A 188 7.26 -8.31 -7.13
C PHE A 188 6.66 -7.53 -8.30
N PRO A 189 7.37 -7.37 -9.44
CA PRO A 189 6.86 -6.65 -10.60
C PRO A 189 5.59 -7.29 -11.18
N GLU A 190 5.37 -8.59 -10.93
CA GLU A 190 4.16 -9.31 -11.29
C GLU A 190 2.92 -8.72 -10.64
N VAL A 191 3.01 -8.27 -9.39
CA VAL A 191 1.88 -7.67 -8.64
C VAL A 191 1.41 -6.40 -9.33
N ALA A 192 2.31 -5.45 -9.58
CA ALA A 192 1.97 -4.21 -10.27
C ALA A 192 1.45 -4.48 -11.69
N ARG A 193 2.02 -5.47 -12.38
CA ARG A 193 1.58 -5.88 -13.72
C ARG A 193 0.17 -6.46 -13.70
N MET A 194 -0.16 -7.33 -12.73
CA MET A 194 -1.49 -7.93 -12.61
C MET A 194 -2.55 -6.87 -12.32
N TYR A 195 -2.31 -5.93 -11.40
CA TYR A 195 -3.21 -4.81 -11.15
C TYR A 195 -3.38 -3.91 -12.38
N SER A 196 -2.29 -3.65 -13.10
CA SER A 196 -2.35 -2.87 -14.34
C SER A 196 -3.20 -3.55 -15.41
N LEU A 197 -3.06 -4.87 -15.59
CA LEU A 197 -3.89 -5.67 -16.51
C LEU A 197 -5.36 -5.69 -16.09
N ALA A 198 -5.64 -5.67 -14.79
CA ALA A 198 -6.97 -5.55 -14.23
C ALA A 198 -7.53 -4.11 -14.33
N GLY A 199 -6.74 -3.15 -14.83
CA GLY A 199 -7.16 -1.76 -15.09
C GLY A 199 -7.05 -0.83 -13.88
N ALA A 200 -6.19 -1.11 -12.89
CA ALA A 200 -5.92 -0.20 -11.80
C ALA A 200 -5.25 1.10 -12.32
N ASP A 201 -5.74 2.25 -11.86
CA ASP A 201 -5.10 3.55 -12.07
C ASP A 201 -4.08 3.86 -10.98
N ILE A 202 -4.39 3.43 -9.76
CA ILE A 202 -3.61 3.67 -8.54
C ILE A 202 -3.31 2.33 -7.88
N ILE A 203 -2.06 2.16 -7.46
CA ILE A 203 -1.66 1.04 -6.59
C ILE A 203 -1.21 1.63 -5.26
N VAL A 204 -1.82 1.15 -4.18
CA VAL A 204 -1.50 1.54 -2.81
C VAL A 204 -0.74 0.41 -2.14
N TYR A 205 0.42 0.72 -1.59
CA TYR A 205 1.20 -0.20 -0.77
C TYR A 205 1.26 0.32 0.67
N PRO A 206 0.34 -0.08 1.56
CA PRO A 206 0.54 0.14 2.99
C PRO A 206 1.78 -0.64 3.43
N THR A 207 2.71 0.04 4.09
CA THR A 207 4.05 -0.48 4.30
C THR A 207 4.49 -0.33 5.75
N ALA A 208 5.24 -1.31 6.23
CA ALA A 208 6.02 -1.27 7.47
C ALA A 208 7.43 -1.81 7.15
N ILE A 209 8.27 -0.97 6.58
CA ILE A 209 9.63 -1.31 6.18
C ILE A 209 10.64 -0.31 6.78
N GLY A 210 11.79 -0.82 7.20
CA GLY A 210 12.80 -0.05 7.91
C GLY A 210 14.19 -0.65 7.79
N SER A 211 14.94 -0.56 8.87
CA SER A 211 16.30 -1.09 8.98
C SER A 211 16.33 -2.61 8.80
N GLU A 212 17.47 -3.09 8.31
CA GLU A 212 17.75 -4.52 8.18
C GLU A 212 18.48 -5.00 9.45
N PRO A 213 17.84 -5.79 10.36
CA PRO A 213 18.45 -6.15 11.64
C PRO A 213 19.78 -6.87 11.52
N THR A 214 19.97 -7.69 10.48
CA THR A 214 21.23 -8.41 10.23
C THR A 214 22.25 -7.60 9.43
N PHE A 215 21.85 -6.48 8.84
CA PHE A 215 22.69 -5.60 8.01
C PHE A 215 22.47 -4.11 8.37
N PRO A 216 22.71 -3.70 9.62
CA PRO A 216 22.29 -2.38 10.13
C PRO A 216 22.95 -1.19 9.43
N ALA A 217 24.08 -1.42 8.74
CA ALA A 217 24.77 -0.39 7.95
C ALA A 217 24.20 -0.23 6.53
N PHE A 218 23.28 -1.12 6.11
CA PHE A 218 22.70 -1.09 4.79
C PHE A 218 21.38 -0.32 4.78
N ASP A 219 21.40 0.89 4.23
CA ASP A 219 20.19 1.68 4.01
C ASP A 219 19.45 1.19 2.77
N THR A 220 18.36 0.45 2.99
CA THR A 220 17.54 -0.11 1.91
C THR A 220 16.48 0.85 1.38
N GLN A 221 16.26 2.02 2.01
CA GLN A 221 15.24 2.98 1.59
C GLN A 221 15.35 3.41 0.11
N PRO A 222 16.55 3.72 -0.44
CA PRO A 222 16.64 4.09 -1.85
C PRO A 222 16.26 2.95 -2.81
N LEU A 223 16.60 1.70 -2.47
CA LEU A 223 16.22 0.53 -3.28
C LEU A 223 14.70 0.32 -3.26
N TRP A 224 14.11 0.40 -2.07
CA TRP A 224 12.67 0.30 -1.87
C TRP A 224 11.91 1.32 -2.73
N GLN A 225 12.27 2.58 -2.68
CA GLN A 225 11.64 3.62 -3.48
C GLN A 225 11.84 3.38 -5.00
N HIS A 226 13.06 2.99 -5.41
CA HIS A 226 13.38 2.76 -6.82
C HIS A 226 12.57 1.60 -7.42
N VAL A 227 12.41 0.48 -6.70
CA VAL A 227 11.66 -0.67 -7.22
C VAL A 227 10.18 -0.33 -7.38
N ILE A 228 9.58 0.37 -6.43
CA ILE A 228 8.17 0.77 -6.50
C ILE A 228 7.94 1.75 -7.66
N VAL A 229 8.78 2.78 -7.79
CA VAL A 229 8.72 3.74 -8.90
C VAL A 229 8.90 3.02 -10.24
N GLY A 230 9.87 2.10 -10.35
CA GLY A 230 10.10 1.30 -11.55
C GLY A 230 8.91 0.43 -11.92
N ASN A 231 8.27 -0.19 -10.94
CA ASN A 231 7.04 -0.96 -11.12
C ASN A 231 5.89 -0.06 -11.60
N GLY A 232 5.75 1.16 -11.04
CA GLY A 232 4.77 2.15 -11.47
C GLY A 232 4.94 2.56 -12.94
N ILE A 233 6.18 2.84 -13.36
CA ILE A 233 6.50 3.18 -14.76
C ILE A 233 6.06 2.06 -15.71
N THR A 234 6.46 0.83 -15.42
CA THR A 234 6.17 -0.32 -16.30
C THR A 234 4.70 -0.72 -16.29
N ALA A 235 4.00 -0.52 -15.17
CA ALA A 235 2.57 -0.76 -15.03
C ALA A 235 1.73 0.41 -15.57
N GLY A 236 2.29 1.61 -15.69
CA GLY A 236 1.58 2.83 -16.04
C GLY A 236 0.60 3.27 -14.97
N THR A 237 0.96 3.16 -13.69
CA THR A 237 0.08 3.42 -12.54
C THR A 237 0.68 4.46 -11.62
N PHE A 238 -0.19 5.20 -10.91
CA PHE A 238 0.23 5.97 -9.75
C PHE A 238 0.56 5.02 -8.61
N MET A 239 1.63 5.33 -7.85
CA MET A 239 2.00 4.61 -6.64
C MET A 239 1.75 5.50 -5.43
N VAL A 240 0.97 5.01 -4.46
CA VAL A 240 0.70 5.67 -3.18
C VAL A 240 1.22 4.77 -2.07
N VAL A 241 2.25 5.24 -1.37
CA VAL A 241 3.06 4.37 -0.51
C VAL A 241 3.16 4.97 0.90
N PRO A 242 2.16 4.72 1.76
CA PRO A 242 2.24 5.11 3.16
C PRO A 242 3.11 4.11 3.93
N ASN A 243 4.21 4.60 4.50
CA ASN A 243 5.07 3.84 5.40
C ASN A 243 4.98 4.44 6.81
N ARG A 244 5.24 3.62 7.84
CA ARG A 244 5.44 4.11 9.20
C ARG A 244 6.88 4.58 9.42
N TYR A 245 7.13 5.34 10.48
CA TYR A 245 8.47 5.72 10.90
C TYR A 245 8.70 5.43 12.39
N GLY A 246 9.96 5.48 12.81
CA GLY A 246 10.35 5.40 14.21
C GLY A 246 10.83 4.03 14.66
N ASP A 247 11.37 4.00 15.85
CA ASP A 247 11.96 2.81 16.45
C ASP A 247 10.89 1.98 17.18
N GLU A 248 10.73 0.73 16.78
CA GLU A 248 9.84 -0.23 17.44
C GLU A 248 10.63 -1.37 18.14
N GLY A 249 11.94 -1.18 18.34
CA GLY A 249 12.86 -2.11 19.00
C GLY A 249 13.83 -2.73 18.02
N GLU A 250 13.52 -3.87 17.45
CA GLU A 250 14.42 -4.57 16.51
C GLU A 250 14.50 -3.89 15.12
N ILE A 251 13.47 -3.16 14.75
CA ILE A 251 13.38 -2.44 13.47
C ILE A 251 13.14 -0.96 13.74
N THR A 252 13.94 -0.11 13.10
CA THR A 252 13.68 1.33 12.96
C THR A 252 13.08 1.56 11.57
N PHE A 253 11.80 1.88 11.53
CA PHE A 253 11.09 2.19 10.29
C PHE A 253 11.53 3.53 9.75
N TYR A 254 11.82 3.63 8.45
CA TYR A 254 12.47 4.81 7.88
C TYR A 254 11.52 5.81 7.22
N GLY A 255 10.21 5.73 7.45
CA GLY A 255 9.26 6.69 6.90
C GLY A 255 9.38 6.81 5.39
N SER A 256 9.67 8.00 4.91
CA SER A 256 9.87 8.29 3.48
C SER A 256 8.66 7.96 2.61
N SER A 257 7.45 7.97 3.18
CA SER A 257 6.20 7.77 2.43
C SER A 257 6.16 8.69 1.22
N PHE A 258 5.61 8.22 0.10
CA PHE A 258 5.61 9.02 -1.12
C PHE A 258 4.43 8.70 -2.03
N ILE A 259 4.19 9.61 -2.98
CA ILE A 259 3.29 9.40 -4.12
C ILE A 259 4.08 9.66 -5.39
N SER A 260 4.01 8.73 -6.36
CA SER A 260 4.61 8.92 -7.68
C SER A 260 3.60 8.72 -8.81
N ASP A 261 3.88 9.34 -9.96
CA ASP A 261 3.05 9.25 -11.14
C ASP A 261 3.53 8.14 -12.12
N PRO A 262 2.76 7.86 -13.19
CA PRO A 262 3.11 6.82 -14.18
C PRO A 262 4.42 7.05 -14.94
N TYR A 263 4.97 8.28 -14.90
CA TYR A 263 6.28 8.61 -15.48
C TYR A 263 7.42 8.44 -14.48
N GLY A 264 7.12 8.01 -13.24
CA GLY A 264 8.09 7.81 -12.18
C GLY A 264 8.53 9.08 -11.46
N ARG A 265 7.81 10.21 -11.64
CA ARG A 265 8.08 11.44 -10.89
C ARG A 265 7.48 11.33 -9.51
N VAL A 266 8.28 11.56 -8.47
CA VAL A 266 7.82 11.66 -7.10
C VAL A 266 7.13 13.01 -6.91
N LEU A 267 5.81 12.99 -6.71
CA LEU A 267 4.98 14.19 -6.56
C LEU A 267 5.15 14.81 -5.18
N VAL A 268 5.12 13.97 -4.16
CA VAL A 268 5.31 14.33 -2.74
C VAL A 268 6.06 13.22 -2.02
N GLN A 269 6.89 13.59 -1.05
CA GLN A 269 7.63 12.64 -0.20
C GLN A 269 7.74 13.18 1.22
N ALA A 270 7.53 12.31 2.20
CA ALA A 270 7.67 12.60 3.62
C ALA A 270 9.14 12.54 4.08
N PRO A 271 9.50 13.24 5.16
CA PRO A 271 10.76 13.01 5.85
C PRO A 271 10.83 11.59 6.42
N ARG A 272 12.01 11.19 6.89
CA ARG A 272 12.24 9.83 7.40
C ARG A 272 11.71 9.58 8.81
N ASP A 273 11.65 10.61 9.62
CA ASP A 273 11.58 10.53 11.08
C ASP A 273 10.51 11.45 11.70
N GLU A 274 9.57 11.90 10.89
CA GLU A 274 8.52 12.81 11.34
C GLU A 274 7.14 12.40 10.82
N SER A 275 6.09 12.71 11.57
CA SER A 275 4.70 12.54 11.13
C SER A 275 4.37 13.53 10.02
N ALA A 276 3.74 13.04 8.96
CA ALA A 276 3.40 13.85 7.79
C ALA A 276 2.05 13.48 7.17
N VAL A 277 1.41 14.48 6.59
CA VAL A 277 0.26 14.34 5.68
C VAL A 277 0.71 14.78 4.29
N LEU A 278 0.68 13.86 3.34
CA LEU A 278 1.00 14.12 1.94
C LEU A 278 -0.28 14.19 1.14
N VAL A 279 -0.45 15.21 0.33
CA VAL A 279 -1.65 15.39 -0.51
C VAL A 279 -1.24 15.68 -1.95
N ALA A 280 -1.80 14.95 -2.91
CA ALA A 280 -1.52 15.17 -4.32
C ALA A 280 -2.77 15.05 -5.19
N ASP A 281 -2.82 15.85 -6.24
CA ASP A 281 -3.78 15.70 -7.33
C ASP A 281 -3.21 14.72 -8.35
N LEU A 282 -3.97 13.65 -8.63
CA LEU A 282 -3.61 12.62 -9.60
C LEU A 282 -4.38 12.85 -10.90
N ASP A 283 -3.68 13.21 -11.95
CA ASP A 283 -4.23 13.29 -13.29
C ASP A 283 -4.29 11.87 -13.89
N LEU A 284 -5.42 11.20 -13.68
CA LEU A 284 -5.60 9.78 -14.03
C LEU A 284 -5.40 9.50 -15.51
N ASP A 285 -5.54 10.50 -16.39
CA ASP A 285 -5.32 10.33 -17.83
C ASP A 285 -3.85 10.17 -18.21
N GLN A 286 -2.91 10.50 -17.30
CA GLN A 286 -1.48 10.20 -17.50
C GLN A 286 -1.22 8.71 -17.74
N ARG A 287 -2.01 7.82 -17.08
CA ARG A 287 -1.94 6.38 -17.35
C ARG A 287 -2.24 6.07 -18.82
N THR A 288 -3.32 6.63 -19.36
CA THR A 288 -3.73 6.41 -20.75
C THR A 288 -2.71 6.99 -21.71
N ASP A 289 -2.25 8.21 -21.46
CA ASP A 289 -1.23 8.86 -22.29
C ASP A 289 0.06 8.04 -22.36
N TRP A 290 0.55 7.57 -21.20
CA TRP A 290 1.78 6.80 -21.10
C TRP A 290 1.68 5.43 -21.78
N LEU A 291 0.59 4.67 -21.51
CA LEU A 291 0.38 3.35 -22.11
C LEU A 291 -0.02 3.39 -23.59
N THR A 292 -0.46 4.55 -24.08
CA THR A 292 -0.66 4.78 -25.52
C THR A 292 0.69 4.99 -26.23
N LEU A 293 1.58 5.79 -25.63
CA LEU A 293 2.93 6.03 -26.18
C LEU A 293 3.78 4.76 -26.12
N PHE A 294 3.75 4.06 -25.00
CA PHE A 294 4.46 2.79 -24.79
C PHE A 294 3.46 1.68 -24.43
N PRO A 295 2.94 0.94 -25.42
CA PRO A 295 1.87 -0.05 -25.22
C PRO A 295 2.38 -1.34 -24.55
N PHE A 296 2.90 -1.22 -23.34
CA PHE A 296 3.48 -2.33 -22.58
C PHE A 296 2.51 -3.50 -22.36
N LEU A 297 1.20 -3.21 -22.27
CA LEU A 297 0.19 -4.24 -22.02
C LEU A 297 -0.12 -5.03 -23.30
N ASP A 298 -0.16 -4.36 -24.46
CA ASP A 298 -0.52 -4.96 -25.75
C ASP A 298 0.64 -5.73 -26.38
N THR A 299 1.88 -5.31 -26.11
CA THR A 299 3.09 -5.89 -26.69
C THR A 299 3.71 -7.01 -25.84
N ARG A 300 3.01 -7.45 -24.78
CA ARG A 300 3.43 -8.59 -23.95
C ARG A 300 3.50 -9.88 -24.77
N ARG A 301 4.37 -10.77 -24.33
CA ARG A 301 4.56 -12.10 -24.93
C ARG A 301 4.23 -13.21 -23.91
N PRO A 302 2.92 -13.36 -23.52
CA PRO A 302 2.51 -14.35 -22.52
C PRO A 302 2.93 -15.78 -22.88
N ASP A 303 3.06 -16.08 -24.17
CA ASP A 303 3.56 -17.34 -24.71
C ASP A 303 5.01 -17.66 -24.28
N THR A 304 5.76 -16.67 -23.81
CA THR A 304 7.15 -16.85 -23.31
C THR A 304 7.26 -16.88 -21.80
N TYR A 305 6.16 -16.67 -21.06
CA TYR A 305 6.17 -16.46 -19.61
C TYR A 305 5.90 -17.72 -18.77
N ALA A 306 5.91 -18.91 -19.38
CA ALA A 306 5.60 -20.16 -18.68
C ALA A 306 6.46 -20.40 -17.40
N ARG A 307 7.69 -19.89 -17.38
CA ARG A 307 8.57 -20.00 -16.20
C ARG A 307 8.08 -19.17 -15.01
N LEU A 308 7.36 -18.06 -15.22
CA LEU A 308 6.82 -17.23 -14.14
C LEU A 308 5.69 -17.93 -13.38
N THR A 309 5.02 -18.90 -14.02
CA THR A 309 3.92 -19.67 -13.44
C THR A 309 4.32 -21.09 -13.06
N ALA A 310 5.59 -21.44 -13.22
CA ALA A 310 6.12 -22.72 -12.77
C ALA A 310 6.23 -22.75 -11.24
N PRO A 311 6.13 -23.93 -10.61
CA PRO A 311 6.38 -24.07 -9.18
C PRO A 311 7.75 -23.53 -8.79
N VAL A 312 7.83 -22.95 -7.58
CA VAL A 312 9.10 -22.44 -7.02
C VAL A 312 10.11 -23.59 -6.88
N ASP A 313 11.29 -23.40 -7.44
CA ASP A 313 12.40 -24.36 -7.33
C ASP A 313 13.26 -23.99 -6.11
N THR A 314 12.97 -24.60 -4.97
CA THR A 314 13.70 -24.35 -3.72
C THR A 314 15.09 -24.98 -3.70
N GLU A 315 15.39 -25.93 -4.59
CA GLU A 315 16.71 -26.55 -4.72
C GLU A 315 17.67 -25.63 -5.49
N HIS A 316 17.14 -24.74 -6.34
CA HIS A 316 17.93 -23.81 -7.13
C HIS A 316 17.40 -22.37 -6.95
N PRO A 317 17.52 -21.79 -5.75
CA PRO A 317 16.91 -20.48 -5.43
C PRO A 317 17.48 -19.32 -6.26
N PHE A 318 18.65 -19.50 -6.86
CA PHE A 318 19.30 -18.51 -7.73
C PHE A 318 19.12 -18.82 -9.24
N GLY A 319 18.22 -19.74 -9.56
CA GLY A 319 18.01 -20.25 -10.92
C GLY A 319 18.94 -21.43 -11.28
N ARG A 320 18.54 -22.19 -12.27
CA ARG A 320 19.36 -23.28 -12.82
C ARG A 320 20.37 -22.70 -13.79
N ALA A 321 21.61 -23.16 -13.71
CA ALA A 321 22.68 -22.84 -14.65
C ALA A 321 22.41 -23.48 -16.03
#